data_de3328abaf7feded4bb78827408e8eae
#
_entry.id   de3328abaf7feded4bb78827408e8eae
#
_cell.length_a   1.000
_cell.length_b   1.000
_cell.length_c   1.000
_cell.angle_alpha   90.00
_cell.angle_beta   90.00
_cell.angle_gamma   90.00
#
_symmetry.space_group_name_H-M   'P 1'
#
loop_
_entity.id
_entity.type
_entity.pdbx_description
1 polymer ?
#
loop_
_entity_poly.entity_id
_entity_poly.type
_entity_poly.pdbx_seq_one_letter_code
_entity_poly.pdbx_strand_id
1 'polypeptide(L)'
;ENEYKGTKNWENIRNKIIKKVVITACMEQDNTYKTYISEEWPEIKFVSCVQMSSYAYGWGRMPEDESKATLKGDWMLKNLLRGHGALLDKYVTWGDGTYLEGELPENQFGTDDNLMETWWGAKFMGTHDRYDFLSEGDSPTFFLLLDSGLRSLEDLTYGGFSGRYALNTTKKNSKGQQLNYWSPEKDIYVNADGTKTTTESSWKYIDDIQNDFAARADWCVKDYKNANHAPKITVKEGTDIQAEAGEQIKLHAVTTDPDNDYVRVKWSIYEDACTYTNTENIKLKGAASDVVSFKIPDDVKSGDEIHFIAQAKDDGEHTLTHYQQVIVHIK
;
A
#
# COMPACT_ATOMS: atom_id res chain seq x y z
N GLU A 1 5.03 -16.21 -26.64
CA GLU A 1 4.29 -17.45 -26.49
C GLU A 1 4.09 -18.15 -27.83
N ASN A 2 3.43 -17.53 -28.79
CA ASN A 2 3.10 -18.12 -30.09
C ASN A 2 4.31 -18.66 -30.88
N GLU A 3 5.49 -18.07 -30.68
CA GLU A 3 6.74 -18.50 -31.29
C GLU A 3 7.29 -19.81 -30.72
N TYR A 4 7.05 -20.06 -29.44
CA TYR A 4 7.65 -21.18 -28.70
C TYR A 4 6.66 -22.30 -28.36
N LYS A 5 5.35 -22.02 -28.35
CA LYS A 5 4.30 -23.00 -28.04
C LYS A 5 4.37 -24.17 -29.02
N GLY A 6 4.49 -25.39 -28.48
CA GLY A 6 4.67 -26.61 -29.26
C GLY A 6 6.12 -26.97 -29.59
N THR A 7 7.10 -26.17 -29.23
CA THR A 7 8.53 -26.50 -29.35
C THR A 7 8.98 -27.41 -28.20
N LYS A 8 10.12 -28.12 -28.38
CA LYS A 8 10.73 -28.94 -27.32
C LYS A 8 11.11 -28.18 -26.07
N ASN A 9 11.30 -26.85 -26.18
CA ASN A 9 11.68 -26.00 -25.05
C ASN A 9 10.50 -25.30 -24.37
N TRP A 10 9.27 -25.50 -24.87
CA TRP A 10 8.08 -24.78 -24.38
C TRP A 10 7.88 -24.93 -22.88
N GLU A 11 7.90 -26.15 -22.37
CA GLU A 11 7.71 -26.41 -20.94
C GLU A 11 8.76 -25.71 -20.05
N ASN A 12 10.02 -25.71 -20.49
CA ASN A 12 11.08 -25.01 -19.77
C ASN A 12 10.86 -23.48 -19.76
N ILE A 13 10.47 -22.91 -20.90
CA ILE A 13 10.18 -21.47 -21.04
C ILE A 13 8.94 -21.12 -20.20
N ARG A 14 7.87 -21.89 -20.30
CA ARG A 14 6.65 -21.72 -19.52
C ARG A 14 6.92 -21.72 -18.02
N ASN A 15 7.66 -22.70 -17.52
CA ASN A 15 8.03 -22.79 -16.12
C ASN A 15 8.88 -21.60 -15.64
N LYS A 16 9.75 -21.07 -16.49
CA LYS A 16 10.52 -19.84 -16.17
C LYS A 16 9.62 -18.61 -16.09
N ILE A 17 8.64 -18.49 -16.98
CA ILE A 17 7.68 -17.40 -16.97
C ILE A 17 6.84 -17.44 -15.69
N ILE A 18 6.25 -18.60 -15.36
CA ILE A 18 5.43 -18.79 -14.16
C ILE A 18 6.19 -18.38 -12.89
N LYS A 19 7.49 -18.71 -12.81
CA LYS A 19 8.33 -18.38 -11.65
C LYS A 19 8.71 -16.90 -11.55
N LYS A 20 8.70 -16.16 -12.65
CA LYS A 20 9.26 -14.81 -12.70
C LYS A 20 8.21 -13.72 -12.87
N VAL A 21 7.03 -14.05 -13.40
CA VAL A 21 6.00 -13.09 -13.74
C VAL A 21 4.96 -13.04 -12.62
N VAL A 22 4.70 -11.85 -12.12
CA VAL A 22 3.55 -11.52 -11.28
C VAL A 22 2.74 -10.48 -12.03
N ILE A 23 1.44 -10.69 -12.10
CA ILE A 23 0.51 -9.75 -12.72
C ILE A 23 -0.23 -9.03 -11.60
N THR A 24 -0.18 -7.71 -11.60
CA THR A 24 -0.99 -6.87 -10.72
C THR A 24 -2.00 -6.10 -11.55
N ALA A 25 -3.24 -6.01 -11.09
CA ALA A 25 -4.29 -5.28 -11.78
C ALA A 25 -5.25 -4.64 -10.78
N CYS A 26 -5.67 -3.40 -11.05
CA CYS A 26 -6.71 -2.75 -10.28
C CYS A 26 -8.06 -3.41 -10.54
N MET A 27 -8.41 -3.55 -11.81
CA MET A 27 -9.67 -4.18 -12.26
C MET A 27 -9.44 -5.05 -13.50
N GLU A 28 -10.36 -5.99 -13.75
CA GLU A 28 -10.32 -6.90 -14.91
C GLU A 28 -11.22 -6.36 -16.02
N GLN A 29 -10.98 -5.13 -16.48
CA GLN A 29 -11.90 -4.40 -17.38
C GLN A 29 -12.01 -4.98 -18.79
N ASP A 30 -10.88 -5.42 -19.36
CA ASP A 30 -10.78 -5.90 -20.75
C ASP A 30 -11.01 -7.41 -20.88
N ASN A 31 -11.35 -8.08 -19.80
CA ASN A 31 -11.52 -9.54 -19.72
C ASN A 31 -10.28 -10.38 -20.10
N THR A 32 -9.10 -9.79 -20.31
CA THR A 32 -7.88 -10.54 -20.68
C THR A 32 -7.54 -11.58 -19.62
N TYR A 33 -7.67 -11.24 -18.34
CA TYR A 33 -7.46 -12.22 -17.28
C TYR A 33 -8.44 -13.39 -17.40
N LYS A 34 -9.74 -13.10 -17.50
CA LYS A 34 -10.80 -14.11 -17.50
C LYS A 34 -10.74 -15.04 -18.73
N THR A 35 -10.46 -14.48 -19.91
CA THR A 35 -10.56 -15.24 -21.17
C THR A 35 -9.25 -15.89 -21.60
N TYR A 36 -8.12 -15.39 -21.13
CA TYR A 36 -6.81 -15.86 -21.56
C TYR A 36 -5.91 -16.27 -20.39
N ILE A 37 -5.59 -15.36 -19.46
CA ILE A 37 -4.61 -15.65 -18.40
C ILE A 37 -5.09 -16.81 -17.51
N SER A 38 -6.32 -16.76 -17.03
CA SER A 38 -6.87 -17.82 -16.17
C SER A 38 -6.96 -19.18 -16.85
N GLU A 39 -7.17 -19.20 -18.17
CA GLU A 39 -7.36 -20.43 -18.94
C GLU A 39 -6.05 -21.08 -19.40
N GLU A 40 -5.06 -20.28 -19.77
CA GLU A 40 -3.79 -20.75 -20.33
C GLU A 40 -2.63 -20.72 -19.30
N TRP A 41 -2.75 -19.88 -18.27
CA TRP A 41 -1.70 -19.62 -17.26
C TRP A 41 -2.21 -19.65 -15.82
N PRO A 42 -2.97 -20.68 -15.41
CA PRO A 42 -3.60 -20.72 -14.08
C PRO A 42 -2.60 -20.63 -12.91
N GLU A 43 -1.34 -20.98 -13.13
CA GLU A 43 -0.28 -20.98 -12.11
C GLU A 43 0.41 -19.60 -11.97
N ILE A 44 0.25 -18.68 -12.92
CA ILE A 44 0.82 -17.33 -12.80
C ILE A 44 0.19 -16.60 -11.61
N LYS A 45 1.04 -16.05 -10.74
CA LYS A 45 0.58 -15.24 -9.64
C LYS A 45 -0.11 -13.98 -10.17
N PHE A 46 -1.40 -13.87 -9.90
CA PHE A 46 -2.21 -12.70 -10.20
C PHE A 46 -2.68 -12.05 -8.90
N VAL A 47 -2.43 -10.75 -8.75
CA VAL A 47 -2.79 -9.96 -7.57
C VAL A 47 -3.83 -8.92 -7.97
N SER A 48 -5.04 -9.06 -7.47
CA SER A 48 -6.12 -8.11 -7.66
C SER A 48 -5.98 -6.97 -6.65
N CYS A 49 -5.63 -5.79 -7.13
CA CYS A 49 -5.41 -4.59 -6.31
C CYS A 49 -6.64 -3.66 -6.33
N VAL A 50 -7.84 -4.19 -6.43
CA VAL A 50 -9.09 -3.42 -6.59
C VAL A 50 -9.32 -2.38 -5.50
N GLN A 51 -8.83 -2.60 -4.27
CA GLN A 51 -8.91 -1.64 -3.17
C GLN A 51 -8.16 -0.33 -3.45
N MET A 52 -7.22 -0.33 -4.39
CA MET A 52 -6.47 0.88 -4.75
C MET A 52 -7.34 1.92 -5.46
N SER A 53 -8.49 1.52 -6.00
CA SER A 53 -9.48 2.45 -6.52
C SER A 53 -10.04 3.40 -5.44
N SER A 54 -10.10 2.95 -4.19
CA SER A 54 -10.49 3.80 -3.05
C SER A 54 -9.47 4.91 -2.79
N TYR A 55 -8.18 4.65 -2.99
CA TYR A 55 -7.14 5.67 -2.94
C TYR A 55 -7.27 6.65 -4.12
N ALA A 56 -7.39 6.13 -5.33
CA ALA A 56 -7.38 6.94 -6.55
C ALA A 56 -8.60 7.86 -6.66
N TYR A 57 -9.79 7.37 -6.36
CA TYR A 57 -11.06 8.05 -6.63
C TYR A 57 -11.95 8.20 -5.39
N GLY A 58 -11.90 7.23 -4.49
CA GLY A 58 -12.86 7.11 -3.38
C GLY A 58 -12.52 7.89 -2.13
N TRP A 59 -11.40 8.58 -2.07
CA TRP A 59 -10.92 9.27 -0.88
C TRP A 59 -11.81 10.45 -0.42
N GLY A 60 -12.64 10.97 -1.30
CA GLY A 60 -13.66 11.97 -0.90
C GLY A 60 -14.56 11.51 0.25
N ARG A 61 -14.71 10.19 0.42
CA ARG A 61 -15.47 9.56 1.51
C ARG A 61 -14.67 9.39 2.81
N MET A 62 -13.36 9.68 2.79
CA MET A 62 -12.56 9.65 4.02
C MET A 62 -13.11 10.63 5.06
N PRO A 63 -12.99 10.30 6.34
CA PRO A 63 -13.19 11.28 7.42
C PRO A 63 -12.30 12.50 7.23
N GLU A 64 -12.77 13.66 7.72
CA GLU A 64 -11.97 14.87 7.73
C GLU A 64 -10.92 14.76 8.84
N ASP A 65 -9.70 14.40 8.46
CA ASP A 65 -8.53 14.28 9.32
C ASP A 65 -7.26 14.83 8.63
N GLU A 66 -6.12 14.73 9.29
CA GLU A 66 -4.83 15.20 8.75
C GLU A 66 -4.43 14.48 7.46
N SER A 67 -4.74 13.19 7.34
CA SER A 67 -4.42 12.42 6.13
C SER A 67 -5.24 12.90 4.93
N LYS A 68 -6.54 13.14 5.12
CA LYS A 68 -7.39 13.70 4.06
C LYS A 68 -6.94 15.10 3.66
N ALA A 69 -6.40 15.89 4.58
CA ALA A 69 -5.90 17.23 4.28
C ALA A 69 -4.80 17.21 3.20
N THR A 70 -3.98 16.16 3.13
CA THR A 70 -2.92 16.02 2.10
C THR A 70 -3.46 15.80 0.68
N LEU A 71 -4.73 15.47 0.56
CA LEU A 71 -5.41 15.22 -0.71
C LEU A 71 -6.22 16.44 -1.19
N LYS A 72 -6.37 17.46 -0.34
CA LYS A 72 -7.12 18.69 -0.65
C LYS A 72 -6.34 19.65 -1.52
N GLY A 73 -7.10 20.46 -2.30
CA GLY A 73 -6.56 21.37 -3.29
C GLY A 73 -5.53 22.36 -2.76
N ASP A 74 -5.69 22.89 -1.56
CA ASP A 74 -4.70 23.79 -0.95
C ASP A 74 -3.36 23.11 -0.73
N TRP A 75 -3.37 21.89 -0.21
CA TRP A 75 -2.16 21.11 -0.01
C TRP A 75 -1.53 20.69 -1.34
N MET A 76 -2.35 20.26 -2.30
CA MET A 76 -1.92 19.87 -3.64
C MET A 76 -1.27 21.03 -4.39
N LEU A 77 -1.89 22.21 -4.35
CA LEU A 77 -1.34 23.43 -4.98
C LEU A 77 0.03 23.80 -4.42
N LYS A 78 0.17 23.74 -3.09
CA LYS A 78 1.41 24.13 -2.41
C LYS A 78 2.54 23.13 -2.65
N ASN A 79 2.25 21.83 -2.54
CA ASN A 79 3.27 20.80 -2.39
C ASN A 79 3.52 19.98 -3.67
N LEU A 80 2.65 20.10 -4.68
CA LEU A 80 2.78 19.33 -5.93
C LEU A 80 2.65 20.19 -7.18
N LEU A 81 1.58 21.01 -7.29
CA LEU A 81 1.19 21.63 -8.56
C LEU A 81 1.94 22.91 -8.89
N ARG A 82 2.61 23.56 -7.94
CA ARG A 82 3.30 24.82 -8.16
C ARG A 82 4.77 24.73 -7.80
N GLY A 83 5.61 25.14 -8.78
CA GLY A 83 7.06 25.28 -8.53
C GLY A 83 7.85 24.00 -8.69
N HIS A 84 7.25 22.89 -9.13
CA HIS A 84 7.91 21.58 -9.25
C HIS A 84 8.27 21.19 -10.69
N GLY A 85 8.25 22.15 -11.62
CA GLY A 85 8.75 21.98 -12.98
C GLY A 85 7.80 21.29 -13.94
N ALA A 86 8.27 21.10 -15.17
CA ALA A 86 7.46 20.70 -16.31
C ALA A 86 6.76 19.34 -16.17
N LEU A 87 7.25 18.46 -15.32
CA LEU A 87 6.61 17.15 -15.09
C LEU A 87 5.31 17.35 -14.28
N LEU A 88 5.40 18.05 -13.16
CA LEU A 88 4.23 18.32 -12.31
C LEU A 88 3.24 19.33 -12.94
N ASP A 89 3.70 20.17 -13.86
CA ASP A 89 2.83 21.04 -14.66
C ASP A 89 1.86 20.24 -15.57
N LYS A 90 2.11 18.95 -15.75
CA LYS A 90 1.24 18.02 -16.50
C LYS A 90 0.32 17.20 -15.61
N TYR A 91 0.44 17.33 -14.30
CA TYR A 91 -0.39 16.56 -13.37
C TYR A 91 -1.84 17.05 -13.40
N VAL A 92 -2.76 16.12 -13.59
CA VAL A 92 -4.21 16.39 -13.69
C VAL A 92 -4.84 16.30 -12.30
N THR A 93 -5.77 17.21 -12.03
CA THR A 93 -6.60 17.24 -10.81
C THR A 93 -8.08 17.16 -11.15
N TRP A 94 -8.95 17.00 -10.15
CA TRP A 94 -10.38 16.78 -10.37
C TRP A 94 -11.07 17.86 -11.20
N GLY A 95 -10.73 19.11 -11.02
CA GLY A 95 -11.47 20.23 -11.61
C GLY A 95 -10.67 21.07 -12.59
N ASP A 96 -9.53 20.60 -13.11
CA ASP A 96 -8.71 21.38 -14.04
C ASP A 96 -9.22 21.34 -15.48
N GLY A 97 -10.14 20.40 -15.79
CA GLY A 97 -10.71 20.23 -17.13
C GLY A 97 -9.74 19.61 -18.14
N THR A 98 -8.57 19.13 -17.69
CA THR A 98 -7.57 18.50 -18.54
C THR A 98 -7.83 17.01 -18.64
N TYR A 99 -7.92 16.47 -19.84
CA TYR A 99 -8.10 15.04 -20.11
C TYR A 99 -7.44 14.66 -21.44
N LEU A 100 -7.24 13.38 -21.64
CA LEU A 100 -6.57 12.87 -22.83
C LEU A 100 -7.50 12.94 -24.05
N GLU A 101 -6.92 13.22 -25.25
CA GLU A 101 -7.65 13.16 -26.50
C GLU A 101 -8.19 11.74 -26.74
N GLY A 102 -9.48 11.65 -27.05
CA GLY A 102 -10.17 10.36 -27.29
C GLY A 102 -10.69 9.69 -26.02
N GLU A 103 -10.50 10.27 -24.84
CA GLU A 103 -11.10 9.79 -23.62
C GLU A 103 -12.63 9.91 -23.66
N LEU A 104 -13.32 8.88 -23.14
CA LEU A 104 -14.76 8.86 -23.10
C LEU A 104 -15.29 10.00 -22.21
N PRO A 105 -16.42 10.66 -22.58
CA PRO A 105 -16.96 11.78 -21.79
C PRO A 105 -17.17 11.45 -20.31
N GLU A 106 -17.57 10.23 -20.00
CA GLU A 106 -17.76 9.73 -18.63
C GLU A 106 -16.48 9.65 -17.81
N ASN A 107 -15.31 9.71 -18.45
CA ASN A 107 -14.00 9.67 -17.80
C ASN A 107 -13.33 11.06 -17.76
N GLN A 108 -13.99 12.10 -18.27
CA GLN A 108 -13.48 13.47 -18.27
C GLN A 108 -13.85 14.17 -16.96
N PHE A 109 -13.12 13.86 -15.89
CA PHE A 109 -13.37 14.39 -14.57
C PHE A 109 -13.27 15.93 -14.50
N GLY A 110 -14.03 16.53 -13.59
CA GLY A 110 -14.01 17.96 -13.33
C GLY A 110 -14.71 18.86 -14.35
N THR A 111 -15.23 18.31 -15.44
CA THR A 111 -15.95 19.07 -16.47
C THR A 111 -17.46 18.88 -16.42
N ASP A 112 -17.95 17.85 -15.77
CA ASP A 112 -19.36 17.48 -15.77
C ASP A 112 -19.83 17.10 -14.35
N ASP A 113 -20.71 17.92 -13.77
CA ASP A 113 -21.35 17.64 -12.49
C ASP A 113 -22.15 16.31 -12.52
N ASN A 114 -22.55 15.86 -13.72
CA ASN A 114 -23.28 14.61 -13.88
C ASN A 114 -22.43 13.37 -13.53
N LEU A 115 -21.10 13.45 -13.61
CA LEU A 115 -20.24 12.33 -13.18
C LEU A 115 -20.47 11.98 -11.70
N MET A 116 -20.71 12.98 -10.87
CA MET A 116 -21.01 12.79 -9.45
C MET A 116 -22.42 12.23 -9.21
N GLU A 117 -23.33 12.41 -10.16
CA GLU A 117 -24.70 11.88 -10.08
C GLU A 117 -24.80 10.43 -10.57
N THR A 118 -23.80 9.90 -11.25
CA THR A 118 -23.78 8.49 -11.64
C THR A 118 -23.76 7.58 -10.41
N TRP A 119 -24.32 6.39 -10.55
CA TRP A 119 -24.42 5.45 -9.42
C TRP A 119 -23.08 5.11 -8.75
N TRP A 120 -22.02 5.04 -9.53
CA TRP A 120 -20.68 4.79 -9.02
C TRP A 120 -19.97 6.07 -8.62
N GLY A 121 -20.17 7.20 -9.32
CA GLY A 121 -19.61 8.49 -8.98
C GLY A 121 -20.03 8.96 -7.57
N ALA A 122 -21.32 9.18 -7.35
CA ALA A 122 -21.84 9.67 -6.07
C ALA A 122 -21.55 8.74 -4.89
N LYS A 123 -21.60 7.42 -5.09
CA LYS A 123 -21.37 6.43 -4.03
C LYS A 123 -19.90 6.12 -3.80
N PHE A 124 -19.09 6.20 -4.84
CA PHE A 124 -17.72 5.73 -4.81
C PHE A 124 -16.71 6.88 -4.64
N MET A 125 -16.87 7.96 -5.38
CA MET A 125 -15.88 9.03 -5.42
C MET A 125 -16.04 10.06 -4.29
N GLY A 126 -17.27 10.36 -3.86
CA GLY A 126 -17.52 11.45 -2.93
C GLY A 126 -17.47 12.82 -3.62
N THR A 127 -17.25 13.92 -2.85
CA THR A 127 -17.18 15.28 -3.35
C THR A 127 -15.73 15.76 -3.43
N HIS A 128 -15.37 16.40 -4.55
CA HIS A 128 -14.03 16.92 -4.81
C HIS A 128 -14.07 18.36 -5.31
N ASP A 129 -13.04 19.14 -4.95
CA ASP A 129 -12.79 20.49 -5.44
C ASP A 129 -11.78 20.49 -6.59
N ARG A 130 -11.67 21.63 -7.27
CA ARG A 130 -10.89 21.75 -8.52
C ARG A 130 -9.46 21.21 -8.46
N TYR A 131 -8.73 21.46 -7.40
CA TYR A 131 -7.33 21.08 -7.28
C TYR A 131 -7.12 19.88 -6.35
N ASP A 132 -8.20 19.21 -5.98
CA ASP A 132 -8.14 18.00 -5.19
C ASP A 132 -7.36 16.89 -5.92
N PHE A 133 -6.75 16.02 -5.14
CA PHE A 133 -5.96 14.90 -5.64
C PHE A 133 -6.78 13.99 -6.55
N LEU A 134 -6.23 13.70 -7.71
CA LEU A 134 -6.72 12.69 -8.64
C LEU A 134 -5.54 11.82 -9.07
N SER A 135 -5.67 10.52 -8.88
CA SER A 135 -4.75 9.55 -9.45
C SER A 135 -5.42 8.79 -10.59
N GLU A 136 -4.63 8.28 -11.48
CA GLU A 136 -5.11 7.25 -12.42
C GLU A 136 -5.54 6.01 -11.65
N GLY A 137 -6.65 5.36 -12.07
CA GLY A 137 -7.25 4.25 -11.34
C GLY A 137 -6.34 3.06 -11.16
N ASP A 138 -5.58 2.74 -12.17
CA ASP A 138 -4.73 1.56 -12.21
C ASP A 138 -3.32 1.79 -11.66
N SER A 139 -2.80 3.02 -11.75
CA SER A 139 -1.43 3.37 -11.34
C SER A 139 -1.10 2.99 -9.88
N PRO A 140 -1.97 3.20 -8.88
CA PRO A 140 -1.66 2.83 -7.50
C PRO A 140 -1.43 1.34 -7.27
N THR A 141 -1.70 0.47 -8.24
CA THR A 141 -1.41 -0.98 -8.11
C THR A 141 0.08 -1.25 -7.90
N PHE A 142 0.98 -0.36 -8.34
CA PHE A 142 2.41 -0.51 -8.10
C PHE A 142 2.83 -0.32 -6.63
N PHE A 143 1.97 0.22 -5.78
CA PHE A 143 2.26 0.39 -4.34
C PHE A 143 2.59 -0.93 -3.64
N LEU A 144 2.10 -2.05 -4.16
CA LEU A 144 2.53 -3.39 -3.76
C LEU A 144 4.05 -3.58 -3.86
N LEU A 145 4.70 -2.93 -4.83
CA LEU A 145 6.12 -3.10 -5.15
C LEU A 145 7.03 -2.09 -4.45
N LEU A 146 6.47 -1.13 -3.70
CA LEU A 146 7.27 -0.16 -2.98
C LEU A 146 7.94 -0.80 -1.77
N ASP A 147 9.26 -0.64 -1.70
CA ASP A 147 10.06 -1.06 -0.55
C ASP A 147 9.92 -0.03 0.58
N SER A 148 8.81 -0.13 1.30
CA SER A 148 8.53 0.71 2.47
C SER A 148 9.07 0.12 3.77
N GLY A 149 9.60 -1.12 3.74
CA GLY A 149 9.95 -1.91 4.93
C GLY A 149 8.76 -2.69 5.53
N LEU A 150 7.58 -2.59 4.89
CA LEU A 150 6.41 -3.43 5.15
C LEU A 150 6.46 -4.62 4.18
N ARG A 151 6.92 -5.73 4.56
CA ARG A 151 7.43 -6.90 3.84
C ARG A 151 6.51 -7.54 2.78
N SER A 152 5.66 -6.78 2.09
CA SER A 152 4.76 -7.26 1.02
C SER A 152 5.47 -7.95 -0.15
N LEU A 153 6.74 -7.58 -0.41
CA LEU A 153 7.55 -8.23 -1.45
C LEU A 153 8.04 -9.63 -1.05
N GLU A 154 8.14 -9.92 0.24
CA GLU A 154 8.49 -11.23 0.76
C GLU A 154 7.28 -12.15 0.79
N ASP A 155 6.18 -11.69 1.40
CA ASP A 155 4.90 -12.38 1.42
C ASP A 155 3.73 -11.38 1.32
N LEU A 156 2.80 -11.66 0.42
CA LEU A 156 1.63 -10.81 0.19
C LEU A 156 0.70 -10.71 1.40
N THR A 157 0.77 -11.66 2.32
CA THR A 157 -0.01 -11.67 3.57
C THR A 157 0.57 -10.72 4.61
N TYR A 158 1.83 -10.27 4.47
CA TYR A 158 2.49 -9.39 5.44
C TYR A 158 2.07 -7.93 5.32
N GLY A 159 1.60 -7.54 4.13
CA GLY A 159 1.10 -6.20 3.89
C GLY A 159 2.13 -5.18 3.44
N GLY A 160 1.62 -4.05 2.94
CA GLY A 160 2.35 -2.91 2.40
C GLY A 160 1.41 -1.73 2.20
N PHE A 161 1.82 -0.72 1.45
CA PHE A 161 0.99 0.47 1.16
C PHE A 161 -0.31 0.13 0.42
N SER A 162 -0.36 -0.98 -0.31
CA SER A 162 -1.58 -1.47 -0.95
C SER A 162 -2.41 -2.43 -0.07
N GLY A 163 -2.08 -2.58 1.22
CA GLY A 163 -2.74 -3.52 2.12
C GLY A 163 -2.22 -4.95 2.00
N ARG A 164 -2.95 -5.91 2.56
CA ARG A 164 -2.63 -7.35 2.55
C ARG A 164 -3.46 -8.09 1.51
N TYR A 165 -2.96 -9.25 1.09
CA TYR A 165 -3.63 -10.13 0.14
C TYR A 165 -3.61 -11.56 0.63
N ALA A 166 -4.64 -12.33 0.28
CA ALA A 166 -4.69 -13.77 0.53
C ALA A 166 -4.95 -14.56 -0.76
N LEU A 167 -4.44 -15.77 -0.79
CA LEU A 167 -4.70 -16.70 -1.88
C LEU A 167 -6.19 -17.08 -1.88
N ASN A 168 -6.87 -16.84 -3.00
CA ASN A 168 -8.26 -17.25 -3.19
C ASN A 168 -8.33 -18.75 -3.52
N THR A 169 -8.66 -19.56 -2.53
CA THR A 169 -8.69 -21.03 -2.65
C THR A 169 -9.91 -21.56 -3.40
N THR A 170 -10.88 -20.70 -3.75
CA THR A 170 -12.12 -21.10 -4.44
C THR A 170 -12.16 -20.74 -5.92
N LYS A 171 -11.31 -19.82 -6.36
CA LYS A 171 -11.32 -19.32 -7.75
C LYS A 171 -10.65 -20.34 -8.69
N LYS A 172 -11.41 -20.83 -9.66
CA LYS A 172 -10.99 -21.84 -10.65
C LYS A 172 -11.28 -21.36 -12.07
N ASN A 173 -10.53 -21.86 -13.04
CA ASN A 173 -10.82 -21.65 -14.47
C ASN A 173 -11.94 -22.57 -14.96
N SER A 174 -12.27 -22.48 -16.28
CA SER A 174 -13.30 -23.29 -16.90
C SER A 174 -13.01 -24.80 -16.89
N LYS A 175 -11.73 -25.18 -16.75
CA LYS A 175 -11.24 -26.56 -16.68
C LYS A 175 -11.22 -27.10 -15.24
N GLY A 176 -11.66 -26.32 -14.25
CA GLY A 176 -11.65 -26.67 -12.83
C GLY A 176 -10.30 -26.60 -12.15
N GLN A 177 -9.28 -26.02 -12.81
CA GLN A 177 -7.95 -25.85 -12.23
C GLN A 177 -7.95 -24.68 -11.25
N GLN A 178 -7.31 -24.84 -10.08
CA GLN A 178 -7.13 -23.80 -9.10
C GLN A 178 -6.26 -22.68 -9.68
N LEU A 179 -6.68 -21.43 -9.51
CA LEU A 179 -5.93 -20.26 -9.96
C LEU A 179 -5.01 -19.76 -8.83
N ASN A 180 -3.81 -19.31 -9.21
CA ASN A 180 -2.92 -18.59 -8.31
C ASN A 180 -3.35 -17.11 -8.22
N TYR A 181 -4.59 -16.87 -7.76
CA TYR A 181 -5.25 -15.59 -7.70
C TYR A 181 -5.26 -15.07 -6.25
N TRP A 182 -4.73 -13.88 -6.04
CA TRP A 182 -4.65 -13.23 -4.75
C TRP A 182 -5.66 -12.09 -4.68
N SER A 183 -6.48 -12.13 -3.64
CA SER A 183 -7.52 -11.14 -3.35
C SER A 183 -7.11 -10.25 -2.19
N PRO A 184 -7.59 -8.99 -2.13
CA PRO A 184 -7.36 -8.12 -0.98
C PRO A 184 -7.93 -8.72 0.30
N GLU A 185 -7.20 -8.58 1.39
CA GLU A 185 -7.69 -8.82 2.74
C GLU A 185 -8.40 -7.58 3.30
N LYS A 186 -9.24 -7.80 4.30
CA LYS A 186 -10.03 -6.74 4.95
C LYS A 186 -9.32 -6.24 6.19
N ASP A 187 -8.28 -5.44 6.01
CA ASP A 187 -7.60 -4.80 7.12
C ASP A 187 -8.46 -3.69 7.73
N ILE A 188 -8.32 -3.50 9.04
CA ILE A 188 -9.05 -2.48 9.76
C ILE A 188 -8.42 -1.10 9.52
N TYR A 189 -9.23 -0.16 9.07
CA TYR A 189 -8.94 1.27 9.12
C TYR A 189 -9.73 1.90 10.27
N VAL A 190 -9.06 2.69 11.10
CA VAL A 190 -9.69 3.42 12.20
C VAL A 190 -9.85 4.87 11.79
N ASN A 191 -11.09 5.33 11.70
CA ASN A 191 -11.44 6.70 11.37
C ASN A 191 -11.05 7.67 12.49
N ALA A 192 -11.03 8.97 12.19
CA ALA A 192 -10.71 10.01 13.17
C ALA A 192 -11.64 10.04 14.39
N ASP A 193 -12.90 9.63 14.23
CA ASP A 193 -13.91 9.51 15.30
C ASP A 193 -13.82 8.18 16.07
N GLY A 194 -12.84 7.32 15.74
CA GLY A 194 -12.65 6.00 16.35
C GLY A 194 -13.52 4.89 15.77
N THR A 195 -14.39 5.17 14.79
CA THR A 195 -15.12 4.11 14.09
C THR A 195 -14.19 3.28 13.21
N LYS A 196 -14.58 2.03 12.93
CA LYS A 196 -13.75 1.10 12.16
C LYS A 196 -14.40 0.75 10.83
N THR A 197 -13.59 0.69 9.78
CA THR A 197 -13.97 0.15 8.47
C THR A 197 -12.94 -0.85 7.99
N THR A 198 -13.34 -1.76 7.10
CA THR A 198 -12.45 -2.73 6.45
C THR A 198 -12.47 -2.62 4.93
N THR A 199 -13.14 -1.59 4.40
CA THR A 199 -13.32 -1.42 2.96
C THR A 199 -12.17 -0.64 2.34
N GLU A 200 -11.59 0.27 3.10
CA GLU A 200 -10.60 1.27 2.66
C GLU A 200 -9.28 1.16 3.43
N SER A 201 -8.77 -0.05 3.60
CA SER A 201 -7.55 -0.31 4.37
C SER A 201 -6.30 0.43 3.84
N SER A 202 -6.27 0.78 2.55
CA SER A 202 -5.19 1.58 1.95
C SER A 202 -5.10 3.01 2.50
N TRP A 203 -6.18 3.55 3.05
CA TRP A 203 -6.20 4.94 3.56
C TRP A 203 -5.27 5.16 4.76
N LYS A 204 -4.93 4.12 5.50
CA LYS A 204 -4.03 4.23 6.67
C LYS A 204 -2.61 4.71 6.35
N TYR A 205 -2.20 4.69 5.10
CA TYR A 205 -0.87 5.10 4.65
C TYR A 205 -0.89 6.37 3.79
N ILE A 206 -2.04 7.02 3.61
CA ILE A 206 -2.18 8.16 2.68
C ILE A 206 -1.26 9.32 3.06
N ASP A 207 -1.15 9.67 4.34
CA ASP A 207 -0.26 10.73 4.79
C ASP A 207 1.19 10.46 4.36
N ASP A 208 1.69 9.26 4.59
CA ASP A 208 3.05 8.88 4.23
C ASP A 208 3.26 8.83 2.71
N ILE A 209 2.27 8.34 1.95
CA ILE A 209 2.31 8.28 0.49
C ILE A 209 2.32 9.70 -0.11
N GLN A 210 1.47 10.59 0.38
CA GLN A 210 1.36 11.96 -0.12
C GLN A 210 2.63 12.78 0.21
N ASN A 211 3.20 12.62 1.39
CA ASN A 211 4.47 13.27 1.75
C ASN A 211 5.64 12.74 0.90
N ASP A 212 5.72 11.43 0.63
CA ASP A 212 6.72 10.86 -0.29
C ASP A 212 6.52 11.40 -1.71
N PHE A 213 5.27 11.55 -2.17
CA PHE A 213 4.99 12.15 -3.47
C PHE A 213 5.45 13.62 -3.55
N ALA A 214 5.19 14.41 -2.50
CA ALA A 214 5.63 15.79 -2.44
C ALA A 214 7.18 15.92 -2.41
N ALA A 215 7.86 15.08 -1.65
CA ALA A 215 9.32 15.04 -1.67
C ALA A 215 9.87 14.69 -3.05
N ARG A 216 9.26 13.73 -3.76
CA ARG A 216 9.62 13.40 -5.16
C ARG A 216 9.36 14.53 -6.13
N ALA A 217 8.32 15.33 -5.91
CA ALA A 217 8.08 16.55 -6.67
C ALA A 217 9.22 17.56 -6.47
N ASP A 218 9.67 17.73 -5.23
CA ASP A 218 10.84 18.55 -4.90
C ASP A 218 12.13 18.04 -5.59
N TRP A 219 12.32 16.73 -5.65
CA TRP A 219 13.50 16.14 -6.34
C TRP A 219 13.55 16.46 -7.84
N CYS A 220 12.43 16.86 -8.44
CA CYS A 220 12.41 17.30 -9.84
C CYS A 220 13.08 18.67 -10.04
N VAL A 221 13.21 19.49 -8.99
CA VAL A 221 13.64 20.87 -9.06
C VAL A 221 14.73 21.27 -8.04
N LYS A 222 14.96 20.45 -7.02
CA LYS A 222 15.99 20.66 -6.00
C LYS A 222 17.21 19.75 -6.23
N ASP A 223 18.39 20.24 -5.91
CA ASP A 223 19.58 19.38 -5.80
C ASP A 223 19.41 18.41 -4.63
N TYR A 224 20.08 17.25 -4.71
CA TYR A 224 20.05 16.21 -3.67
C TYR A 224 20.24 16.78 -2.25
N LYS A 225 21.24 17.60 -2.02
CA LYS A 225 21.55 18.19 -0.70
C LYS A 225 20.52 19.16 -0.15
N ASN A 226 19.56 19.61 -0.97
CA ASN A 226 18.53 20.57 -0.62
C ASN A 226 17.12 19.94 -0.65
N ALA A 227 17.05 18.66 -0.93
CA ALA A 227 15.80 17.87 -0.94
C ALA A 227 15.80 16.94 0.28
N ASN A 228 14.62 16.64 0.82
CA ASN A 228 14.48 15.68 1.89
C ASN A 228 14.50 14.24 1.37
N HIS A 229 15.11 13.31 2.12
CA HIS A 229 15.19 11.89 1.80
C HIS A 229 14.75 11.05 3.02
N ALA A 230 14.05 9.97 2.76
CA ALA A 230 13.51 9.12 3.81
C ALA A 230 14.59 8.55 4.74
N PRO A 231 14.33 8.49 6.04
CA PRO A 231 15.19 7.84 7.01
C PRO A 231 15.27 6.34 6.71
N LYS A 232 16.27 5.68 7.26
CA LYS A 232 16.38 4.22 7.28
C LYS A 232 16.20 3.72 8.70
N ILE A 233 15.50 2.60 8.84
CA ILE A 233 15.32 1.91 10.11
C ILE A 233 15.68 0.43 9.96
N THR A 234 16.36 -0.11 10.94
CA THR A 234 16.61 -1.55 11.11
C THR A 234 16.39 -1.94 12.56
N VAL A 235 16.09 -3.21 12.81
CA VAL A 235 15.96 -3.77 14.15
C VAL A 235 17.13 -4.70 14.42
N LYS A 236 17.86 -4.47 15.53
CA LYS A 236 19.10 -5.21 15.86
C LYS A 236 18.88 -6.70 16.00
N GLU A 237 17.74 -7.10 16.54
CA GLU A 237 17.38 -8.50 16.80
C GLU A 237 16.97 -9.24 15.52
N GLY A 238 16.82 -8.51 14.41
CA GLY A 238 16.36 -9.05 13.13
C GLY A 238 14.87 -8.85 12.90
N THR A 239 14.38 -9.40 11.80
CA THR A 239 13.00 -9.24 11.34
C THR A 239 12.13 -10.46 11.62
N ASP A 240 12.75 -11.59 11.95
CA ASP A 240 12.09 -12.87 12.25
C ASP A 240 12.63 -13.41 13.56
N ILE A 241 11.80 -13.41 14.61
CA ILE A 241 12.19 -13.69 15.98
C ILE A 241 11.43 -14.92 16.45
N GLN A 242 12.13 -15.87 17.03
CA GLN A 242 11.52 -17.04 17.68
C GLN A 242 11.31 -16.74 19.16
N ALA A 243 10.11 -17.02 19.67
CA ALA A 243 9.78 -16.81 21.07
C ALA A 243 8.90 -17.92 21.66
N GLU A 244 8.85 -17.99 22.98
CA GLU A 244 7.99 -18.90 23.75
C GLU A 244 6.90 -18.11 24.49
N ALA A 245 5.81 -18.79 24.88
CA ALA A 245 4.78 -18.22 25.73
C ALA A 245 5.39 -17.65 27.02
N GLY A 246 4.98 -16.45 27.42
CA GLY A 246 5.47 -15.79 28.63
C GLY A 246 6.84 -15.13 28.53
N GLU A 247 7.55 -15.27 27.41
CA GLU A 247 8.88 -14.70 27.20
C GLU A 247 8.84 -13.17 27.16
N GLN A 248 9.88 -12.55 27.71
CA GLN A 248 10.09 -11.10 27.64
C GLN A 248 10.93 -10.77 26.40
N ILE A 249 10.38 -9.99 25.49
CA ILE A 249 11.07 -9.54 24.28
C ILE A 249 11.46 -8.07 24.43
N LYS A 250 12.63 -7.74 23.90
CA LYS A 250 13.13 -6.38 23.78
C LYS A 250 13.70 -6.18 22.40
N LEU A 251 13.23 -5.16 21.68
CA LEU A 251 13.66 -4.83 20.33
C LEU A 251 14.29 -3.44 20.33
N HIS A 252 15.36 -3.29 19.51
CA HIS A 252 16.10 -2.04 19.38
C HIS A 252 16.08 -1.58 17.92
N ALA A 253 15.36 -0.48 17.66
CA ALA A 253 15.44 0.22 16.38
C ALA A 253 16.76 0.99 16.29
N VAL A 254 17.36 0.96 15.11
CA VAL A 254 18.51 1.78 14.73
C VAL A 254 18.11 2.58 13.51
N THR A 255 18.17 3.89 13.61
CA THR A 255 17.81 4.81 12.53
C THR A 255 19.02 5.57 12.03
N THR A 256 19.02 5.90 10.76
CA THR A 256 19.93 6.85 10.12
C THR A 256 19.12 7.71 9.16
N ASP A 257 19.53 8.95 9.02
CA ASP A 257 18.90 9.88 8.10
C ASP A 257 19.96 10.46 7.13
N PRO A 258 19.69 10.48 5.80
CA PRO A 258 20.65 11.00 4.82
C PRO A 258 20.92 12.51 4.97
N ASP A 259 19.94 13.26 5.46
CA ASP A 259 19.97 14.72 5.56
C ASP A 259 20.33 15.18 6.98
N ASN A 260 20.49 14.22 7.91
CA ASN A 260 20.71 14.39 9.34
C ASN A 260 19.51 15.00 10.08
N ASP A 261 18.31 14.77 9.58
CA ASP A 261 17.08 15.16 10.25
C ASP A 261 16.83 14.33 11.51
N TYR A 262 16.05 14.88 12.42
CA TYR A 262 15.66 14.15 13.63
C TYR A 262 14.63 13.08 13.32
N VAL A 263 14.96 11.83 13.58
CA VAL A 263 14.07 10.69 13.33
C VAL A 263 13.32 10.28 14.60
N ARG A 264 12.00 10.26 14.54
CA ARG A 264 11.13 9.72 15.58
C ARG A 264 10.83 8.26 15.30
N VAL A 265 10.91 7.42 16.34
CA VAL A 265 10.54 6.01 16.23
C VAL A 265 9.23 5.76 16.95
N LYS A 266 8.33 5.02 16.32
CA LYS A 266 7.07 4.54 16.89
C LYS A 266 6.90 3.05 16.60
N TRP A 267 6.53 2.30 17.64
CA TRP A 267 6.20 0.87 17.52
C TRP A 267 4.70 0.66 17.65
N SER A 268 4.18 -0.25 16.84
CA SER A 268 2.80 -0.70 16.90
C SER A 268 2.70 -2.19 16.60
N ILE A 269 1.55 -2.79 16.92
CA ILE A 269 1.19 -4.13 16.51
C ILE A 269 0.39 -4.03 15.22
N TYR A 270 0.74 -4.84 14.23
CA TYR A 270 -0.08 -4.97 13.01
C TYR A 270 -1.10 -6.08 13.24
N GLU A 271 -2.16 -5.74 13.97
CA GLU A 271 -3.16 -6.68 14.47
C GLU A 271 -3.77 -7.54 13.36
N ASP A 272 -4.09 -6.92 12.21
CA ASP A 272 -4.71 -7.63 11.08
C ASP A 272 -3.81 -8.71 10.48
N ALA A 273 -2.49 -8.59 10.62
CA ALA A 273 -1.53 -9.57 10.11
C ALA A 273 -1.22 -10.68 11.12
N CYS A 274 -1.58 -10.49 12.40
CA CYS A 274 -1.33 -11.51 13.44
C CYS A 274 -2.24 -12.72 13.27
N THR A 275 -1.70 -13.90 13.51
CA THR A 275 -2.52 -15.12 13.68
C THR A 275 -2.99 -15.26 15.13
N TYR A 276 -2.24 -14.71 16.10
CA TYR A 276 -2.70 -14.54 17.47
C TYR A 276 -3.74 -13.40 17.56
N THR A 277 -4.95 -13.72 18.02
CA THR A 277 -6.10 -12.81 17.94
C THR A 277 -6.30 -11.89 19.14
N ASN A 278 -5.74 -12.22 20.32
CA ASN A 278 -5.91 -11.43 21.55
C ASN A 278 -4.79 -10.38 21.71
N THR A 279 -4.48 -9.64 20.64
CA THR A 279 -3.34 -8.70 20.57
C THR A 279 -3.42 -7.60 21.62
N GLU A 280 -4.61 -7.28 22.12
CA GLU A 280 -4.84 -6.32 23.21
C GLU A 280 -4.17 -6.72 24.54
N ASN A 281 -3.83 -8.01 24.70
CA ASN A 281 -3.05 -8.50 25.87
C ASN A 281 -1.58 -8.10 25.81
N ILE A 282 -1.07 -7.72 24.65
CA ILE A 282 0.32 -7.30 24.45
C ILE A 282 0.46 -5.82 24.77
N LYS A 283 1.23 -5.51 25.80
CA LYS A 283 1.47 -4.11 26.23
C LYS A 283 2.87 -3.68 25.85
N LEU A 284 2.98 -2.75 24.90
CA LEU A 284 4.25 -2.18 24.45
C LEU A 284 4.74 -1.15 25.46
N LYS A 285 5.89 -1.38 26.08
CA LYS A 285 6.61 -0.39 26.89
C LYS A 285 7.68 0.25 26.03
N GLY A 286 7.70 1.58 25.96
CA GLY A 286 8.61 2.32 25.10
C GLY A 286 8.16 2.38 23.64
N ALA A 287 6.86 2.32 23.35
CA ALA A 287 6.33 2.34 22.00
C ALA A 287 6.67 3.61 21.19
N ALA A 288 7.04 4.71 21.86
CA ALA A 288 7.48 5.95 21.22
C ALA A 288 8.99 6.21 21.46
N SER A 289 9.81 5.17 21.40
CA SER A 289 11.26 5.28 21.55
C SER A 289 11.98 4.23 20.72
N ASP A 290 13.30 4.35 20.61
CA ASP A 290 14.15 3.40 19.88
C ASP A 290 14.10 1.98 20.47
N VAL A 291 13.63 1.85 21.69
CA VAL A 291 13.59 0.57 22.40
C VAL A 291 12.18 0.27 22.86
N VAL A 292 11.64 -0.85 22.37
CA VAL A 292 10.36 -1.38 22.84
C VAL A 292 10.58 -2.69 23.60
N SER A 293 9.77 -2.94 24.62
CA SER A 293 9.73 -4.23 25.31
C SER A 293 8.29 -4.65 25.59
N PHE A 294 8.04 -5.95 25.51
CA PHE A 294 6.74 -6.55 25.76
C PHE A 294 6.90 -8.00 26.24
N LYS A 295 5.86 -8.51 26.86
CA LYS A 295 5.76 -9.94 27.21
C LYS A 295 4.91 -10.66 26.15
N ILE A 296 5.36 -11.80 25.69
CA ILE A 296 4.54 -12.73 24.91
C ILE A 296 3.42 -13.25 25.82
N PRO A 297 2.14 -13.20 25.40
CA PRO A 297 1.04 -13.72 26.20
C PRO A 297 1.21 -15.21 26.51
N ASP A 298 0.69 -15.63 27.66
CA ASP A 298 0.81 -17.01 28.12
C ASP A 298 -0.15 -17.98 27.36
N ASP A 299 -1.13 -17.43 26.63
CA ASP A 299 -2.18 -18.16 25.89
C ASP A 299 -1.90 -18.30 24.39
N VAL A 300 -0.72 -17.87 23.90
CA VAL A 300 -0.29 -18.11 22.51
C VAL A 300 -0.08 -19.61 22.27
N LYS A 301 -0.19 -20.00 21.01
CA LYS A 301 -0.01 -21.40 20.57
C LYS A 301 1.21 -21.49 19.65
N SER A 302 1.86 -22.65 19.67
CA SER A 302 2.92 -22.96 18.69
C SER A 302 2.40 -22.76 17.27
N GLY A 303 3.14 -21.99 16.47
CA GLY A 303 2.78 -21.60 15.11
C GLY A 303 2.01 -20.28 15.02
N ASP A 304 1.67 -19.64 16.14
CA ASP A 304 1.16 -18.27 16.10
C ASP A 304 2.24 -17.28 15.63
N GLU A 305 1.82 -16.25 14.93
CA GLU A 305 2.65 -15.13 14.48
C GLU A 305 2.09 -13.82 15.02
N ILE A 306 2.99 -12.98 15.53
CA ILE A 306 2.67 -11.64 16.01
C ILE A 306 3.52 -10.63 15.24
N HIS A 307 2.86 -9.72 14.53
CA HIS A 307 3.51 -8.74 13.66
C HIS A 307 3.64 -7.40 14.36
N PHE A 308 4.85 -6.88 14.42
CA PHE A 308 5.18 -5.55 14.95
C PHE A 308 5.69 -4.67 13.82
N ILE A 309 5.37 -3.38 13.89
CA ILE A 309 5.90 -2.37 12.96
C ILE A 309 6.68 -1.33 13.77
N ALA A 310 7.95 -1.16 13.41
CA ALA A 310 8.73 0.00 13.78
C ALA A 310 8.63 1.03 12.66
N GLN A 311 8.11 2.20 12.94
CA GLN A 311 8.00 3.34 12.03
C GLN A 311 9.08 4.36 12.40
N ALA A 312 9.89 4.77 11.42
CA ALA A 312 10.82 5.89 11.52
C ALA A 312 10.28 7.04 10.67
N LYS A 313 10.05 8.19 11.28
CA LYS A 313 9.55 9.39 10.60
C LYS A 313 10.51 10.55 10.91
N ASP A 314 11.02 11.20 9.86
CA ASP A 314 11.88 12.38 9.99
C ASP A 314 11.08 13.64 10.37
N ASP A 315 11.79 14.76 10.55
CA ASP A 315 11.20 16.09 10.75
C ASP A 315 11.62 17.08 9.63
N GLY A 316 12.07 16.54 8.49
CA GLY A 316 12.38 17.29 7.30
C GLY A 316 11.15 17.89 6.60
N GLU A 317 11.39 18.61 5.51
CA GLU A 317 10.29 19.10 4.65
C GLU A 317 9.57 17.91 4.02
N HIS A 318 8.24 17.86 4.10
CA HIS A 318 7.45 16.67 3.73
C HIS A 318 7.90 15.44 4.51
N THR A 319 7.63 15.44 5.82
CA THR A 319 8.09 14.37 6.74
C THR A 319 7.99 12.98 6.12
N LEU A 320 9.14 12.33 5.91
CA LEU A 320 9.21 11.05 5.25
C LEU A 320 9.27 9.89 6.24
N THR A 321 8.68 8.79 5.83
CA THR A 321 8.51 7.63 6.70
C THR A 321 9.15 6.38 6.06
N HIS A 322 9.85 5.60 6.87
CA HIS A 322 10.27 4.24 6.53
C HIS A 322 9.90 3.29 7.67
N TYR A 323 9.60 2.05 7.34
CA TYR A 323 9.15 1.05 8.28
C TYR A 323 10.16 -0.10 8.42
N GLN A 324 10.00 -0.86 9.48
CA GLN A 324 10.57 -2.20 9.62
C GLN A 324 9.54 -3.09 10.27
N GLN A 325 9.02 -4.04 9.53
CA GLN A 325 8.14 -5.06 10.08
C GLN A 325 8.97 -6.19 10.71
N VAL A 326 8.61 -6.55 11.93
CA VAL A 326 9.21 -7.66 12.68
C VAL A 326 8.13 -8.68 12.99
N ILE A 327 8.40 -9.94 12.71
CA ILE A 327 7.48 -11.05 12.98
C ILE A 327 8.05 -11.91 14.11
N VAL A 328 7.26 -12.09 15.14
CA VAL A 328 7.57 -13.02 16.24
C VAL A 328 6.81 -14.31 15.99
N HIS A 329 7.55 -15.39 15.76
CA HIS A 329 7.05 -16.75 15.54
C HIS A 329 7.06 -17.50 16.86
N ILE A 330 5.92 -18.04 17.28
CA ILE A 330 5.78 -18.79 18.52
C ILE A 330 6.15 -20.27 18.30
N LYS A 331 7.08 -20.79 19.15
CA LYS A 331 7.54 -22.19 19.13
C LYS A 331 6.54 -23.15 19.72
#